data_af30abb98d66418e558098965b9f5495
#
_entry.id   af30abb98d66418e558098965b9f5495
#
_cell.length_a   1.000
_cell.length_b   1.000
_cell.length_c   1.000
_cell.angle_alpha   90.00
_cell.angle_beta   90.00
_cell.angle_gamma   90.00
#
_symmetry.space_group_name_H-M   'P 1'
#
loop_
_entity.id
_entity.type
_entity.pdbx_description
1 polymer ?
#
loop_
_entity_poly.entity_id
_entity_poly.type
_entity_poly.pdbx_seq_one_letter_code
_entity_poly.pdbx_strand_id
1 'polypeptide(L)'
;KTGHNNRALAWKMMADRIFIAPGKGKVDPNSEHELEVRFIEDILDNYFRQCSILVHCDHLARAASILAFGGKDPSTGIQIVSKENTTSVISLMSTCGLYDCSGEFAYNIGIPGKSGVGGGIMCVVPGLMGIGTFSPALDKNGNSVRGLYMLNKLSRIAKLHIFSKEPHPHKLKKYGSDDVLNLLAIKTKFQDEDLRDWRPASYIPELGAANALDTGISICYSDGEVISGGDHTAKFTLQAISNLFGLLFVLDKKAEGTVFRYIGKEPSGEPFNVLKWKINDEKETKRMVPFNPMINAGAIAIASMIPKSYDPIPVDEESGMKSDKIDKKSGIKLDIEDFLTFIQRLCGNPSVDVNKEVFKSELRTGYNNRSLAWLMNDKNVFNEILASRRIAAIDSEVIENILGVYFQLCSIEFTCDDLARAAGVLANGGKDMITGENIIPQRHVTIATAMMSSSGLYDESGEFAYKVGIPSKSGVSGGIIGVVPGKMGIATYGPVVNGKGNSFRGMKMFEEISKTEGLSIF
;
A
#
# COMPACT_ATOMS: atom_id res chain seq x y z
N LYS A 1 8.87 2.95 -38.51
CA LYS A 1 10.11 3.74 -38.70
C LYS A 1 10.48 4.61 -37.51
N THR A 2 9.58 4.94 -36.57
CA THR A 2 9.79 5.90 -35.50
C THR A 2 9.91 5.27 -34.08
N GLY A 3 9.72 4.00 -33.89
CA GLY A 3 9.73 3.32 -32.59
C GLY A 3 11.11 3.24 -31.90
N HIS A 4 11.89 4.33 -31.87
CA HIS A 4 13.26 4.33 -31.31
C HIS A 4 13.30 3.99 -29.83
N ASN A 5 12.38 4.55 -29.03
CA ASN A 5 12.31 4.27 -27.59
C ASN A 5 11.97 2.79 -27.33
N ASN A 6 11.02 2.23 -28.06
CA ASN A 6 10.65 0.83 -27.91
C ASN A 6 11.79 -0.12 -28.34
N ARG A 7 12.55 0.24 -29.39
CA ARG A 7 13.77 -0.50 -29.75
C ARG A 7 14.83 -0.43 -28.67
N ALA A 8 15.07 0.75 -28.10
CA ALA A 8 16.02 0.89 -27.00
C ALA A 8 15.60 0.06 -25.77
N LEU A 9 14.31 0.04 -25.43
CA LEU A 9 13.78 -0.81 -24.36
C LEU A 9 13.93 -2.30 -24.69
N ALA A 10 13.62 -2.75 -25.89
CA ALA A 10 13.75 -4.15 -26.30
C ALA A 10 15.22 -4.63 -26.22
N TRP A 11 16.18 -3.82 -26.67
CA TRP A 11 17.60 -4.12 -26.54
C TRP A 11 18.04 -4.15 -25.07
N LYS A 12 17.53 -3.24 -24.23
CA LYS A 12 17.80 -3.25 -22.79
C LYS A 12 17.25 -4.51 -22.13
N MET A 13 16.02 -4.91 -22.45
CA MET A 13 15.41 -6.15 -21.96
C MET A 13 16.20 -7.39 -22.36
N MET A 14 16.79 -7.42 -23.56
CA MET A 14 17.68 -8.50 -23.98
C MET A 14 18.99 -8.47 -23.18
N ALA A 15 19.58 -7.30 -22.99
CA ALA A 15 20.79 -7.14 -22.18
C ALA A 15 20.58 -7.60 -20.74
N ASP A 16 19.41 -7.34 -20.17
CA ASP A 16 18.99 -7.75 -18.82
C ASP A 16 18.50 -9.22 -18.78
N ARG A 17 18.58 -9.95 -19.86
CA ARG A 17 18.17 -11.37 -20.01
C ARG A 17 16.69 -11.62 -19.71
N ILE A 18 15.81 -10.64 -19.88
CA ILE A 18 14.37 -10.81 -19.75
C ILE A 18 13.85 -11.74 -20.85
N PHE A 19 14.43 -11.68 -22.05
CA PHE A 19 14.28 -12.68 -23.10
C PHE A 19 15.62 -12.98 -23.79
N ILE A 20 15.72 -14.17 -24.38
CA ILE A 20 16.91 -14.68 -25.06
C ILE A 20 16.53 -15.11 -26.46
N ALA A 21 17.25 -14.63 -27.47
CA ALA A 21 17.02 -15.05 -28.85
C ALA A 21 17.24 -16.56 -29.01
N PRO A 22 16.37 -17.26 -29.74
CA PRO A 22 16.55 -18.68 -30.04
C PRO A 22 17.90 -18.93 -30.77
N GLY A 23 18.59 -20.00 -30.39
CA GLY A 23 19.85 -20.41 -31.03
C GLY A 23 21.11 -19.72 -30.52
N LYS A 24 21.03 -18.86 -29.52
CA LYS A 24 22.17 -18.21 -28.90
C LYS A 24 23.26 -19.22 -28.48
N GLY A 25 24.52 -18.96 -28.84
CA GLY A 25 25.64 -19.84 -28.54
C GLY A 25 25.75 -21.11 -29.39
N LYS A 26 24.88 -21.28 -30.43
CA LYS A 26 24.90 -22.44 -31.34
C LYS A 26 25.37 -22.14 -32.76
N VAL A 27 25.64 -20.87 -33.07
CA VAL A 27 26.00 -20.37 -34.41
C VAL A 27 27.24 -19.47 -34.30
N ASP A 28 27.82 -19.16 -35.44
CA ASP A 28 28.89 -18.18 -35.56
C ASP A 28 28.50 -16.82 -34.95
N PRO A 29 29.40 -16.11 -34.21
CA PRO A 29 29.08 -14.84 -33.57
C PRO A 29 28.49 -13.77 -34.48
N ASN A 30 28.88 -13.70 -35.74
CA ASN A 30 28.29 -12.73 -36.67
C ASN A 30 26.84 -13.08 -37.02
N SER A 31 26.54 -14.37 -37.19
CA SER A 31 25.19 -14.87 -37.42
C SER A 31 24.33 -14.77 -36.15
N GLU A 32 24.93 -14.84 -34.98
CA GLU A 32 24.23 -14.65 -33.69
C GLU A 32 23.67 -13.23 -33.58
N HIS A 33 24.46 -12.21 -33.91
CA HIS A 33 23.97 -10.83 -33.90
C HIS A 33 22.82 -10.57 -34.87
N GLU A 34 22.88 -11.10 -36.06
CA GLU A 34 21.79 -10.99 -37.05
C GLU A 34 20.51 -11.66 -36.54
N LEU A 35 20.61 -12.80 -35.87
CA LEU A 35 19.48 -13.48 -35.22
C LEU A 35 18.88 -12.66 -34.09
N GLU A 36 19.70 -12.03 -33.27
CA GLU A 36 19.23 -11.14 -32.18
C GLU A 36 18.47 -9.93 -32.74
N VAL A 37 19.02 -9.26 -33.74
CA VAL A 37 18.35 -8.13 -34.43
C VAL A 37 17.00 -8.55 -35.00
N ARG A 38 16.96 -9.66 -35.71
CA ARG A 38 15.73 -10.18 -36.33
C ARG A 38 14.69 -10.54 -35.25
N PHE A 39 15.10 -11.21 -34.19
CA PHE A 39 14.24 -11.58 -33.09
C PHE A 39 13.60 -10.34 -32.39
N ILE A 40 14.38 -9.28 -32.17
CA ILE A 40 13.87 -8.03 -31.61
C ILE A 40 12.88 -7.35 -32.56
N GLU A 41 13.18 -7.27 -33.86
CA GLU A 41 12.28 -6.64 -34.83
C GLU A 41 10.97 -7.45 -34.97
N ASP A 42 11.00 -8.77 -34.90
CA ASP A 42 9.80 -9.62 -34.91
C ASP A 42 8.91 -9.38 -33.67
N ILE A 43 9.52 -9.25 -32.50
CA ILE A 43 8.79 -8.89 -31.26
C ILE A 43 8.16 -7.51 -31.39
N LEU A 44 8.92 -6.53 -31.87
CA LEU A 44 8.45 -5.16 -32.02
C LEU A 44 7.37 -5.04 -33.13
N ASP A 45 7.45 -5.79 -34.21
CA ASP A 45 6.40 -5.81 -35.24
C ASP A 45 5.08 -6.31 -34.64
N ASN A 46 5.10 -7.40 -33.86
CA ASN A 46 3.92 -7.90 -33.18
C ASN A 46 3.36 -6.87 -32.20
N TYR A 47 4.22 -6.23 -31.39
CA TYR A 47 3.81 -5.17 -30.47
C TYR A 47 3.17 -3.98 -31.19
N PHE A 48 3.79 -3.48 -32.27
CA PHE A 48 3.26 -2.36 -33.04
C PHE A 48 1.92 -2.69 -33.74
N ARG A 49 1.73 -3.92 -34.22
CA ARG A 49 0.45 -4.39 -34.75
C ARG A 49 -0.64 -4.35 -33.70
N GLN A 50 -0.36 -4.83 -32.46
CA GLN A 50 -1.31 -4.76 -31.34
C GLN A 50 -1.67 -3.31 -31.01
N CYS A 51 -0.69 -2.41 -30.95
CA CYS A 51 -0.91 -0.98 -30.70
C CYS A 51 -1.71 -0.29 -31.81
N SER A 52 -1.73 -0.85 -33.02
CA SER A 52 -2.39 -0.28 -34.22
C SER A 52 -3.81 -0.78 -34.43
N ILE A 53 -4.36 -1.61 -33.52
CA ILE A 53 -5.74 -2.09 -33.65
C ILE A 53 -6.70 -0.91 -33.44
N LEU A 54 -7.59 -0.70 -34.40
CA LEU A 54 -8.61 0.35 -34.32
C LEU A 54 -9.84 -0.16 -33.59
N VAL A 55 -10.29 0.60 -32.61
CA VAL A 55 -11.45 0.30 -31.77
C VAL A 55 -12.32 1.54 -31.55
N HIS A 56 -13.60 1.32 -31.26
CA HIS A 56 -14.54 2.33 -30.79
C HIS A 56 -14.73 2.21 -29.26
N CYS A 57 -15.36 3.19 -28.63
CA CYS A 57 -15.67 3.16 -27.18
C CYS A 57 -16.50 1.95 -26.77
N ASP A 58 -17.47 1.56 -27.59
CA ASP A 58 -18.32 0.38 -27.36
C ASP A 58 -17.53 -0.93 -27.41
N HIS A 59 -16.53 -1.04 -28.30
CA HIS A 59 -15.61 -2.18 -28.30
C HIS A 59 -14.78 -2.25 -27.01
N LEU A 60 -14.28 -1.11 -26.54
CA LEU A 60 -13.56 -1.05 -25.26
C LEU A 60 -14.46 -1.40 -24.07
N ALA A 61 -15.69 -0.85 -24.04
CA ALA A 61 -16.66 -1.14 -22.99
C ALA A 61 -17.06 -2.63 -23.00
N ARG A 62 -17.23 -3.24 -24.18
CA ARG A 62 -17.53 -4.67 -24.30
C ARG A 62 -16.37 -5.54 -23.82
N ALA A 63 -15.14 -5.24 -24.23
CA ALA A 63 -13.96 -5.95 -23.76
C ALA A 63 -13.81 -5.83 -22.23
N ALA A 64 -14.02 -4.63 -21.68
CA ALA A 64 -14.03 -4.41 -20.24
C ALA A 64 -15.16 -5.18 -19.53
N SER A 65 -16.34 -5.31 -20.16
CA SER A 65 -17.45 -6.07 -19.56
C SER A 65 -17.15 -7.57 -19.49
N ILE A 66 -16.44 -8.13 -20.47
CA ILE A 66 -15.97 -9.52 -20.41
C ILE A 66 -15.08 -9.71 -19.18
N LEU A 67 -14.14 -8.80 -18.95
CA LEU A 67 -13.31 -8.83 -17.76
C LEU A 67 -14.15 -8.64 -16.48
N ALA A 68 -15.13 -7.72 -16.47
CA ALA A 68 -15.98 -7.47 -15.31
C ALA A 68 -16.76 -8.73 -14.89
N PHE A 69 -17.11 -9.61 -15.83
CA PHE A 69 -17.82 -10.86 -15.57
C PHE A 69 -16.89 -12.09 -15.55
N GLY A 70 -15.66 -11.93 -15.07
CA GLY A 70 -14.72 -13.04 -14.86
C GLY A 70 -14.24 -13.70 -16.16
N GLY A 71 -14.10 -12.92 -17.23
CA GLY A 71 -13.65 -13.38 -18.53
C GLY A 71 -14.73 -14.01 -19.42
N LYS A 72 -16.00 -13.96 -18.96
CA LYS A 72 -17.16 -14.48 -19.66
C LYS A 72 -17.89 -13.36 -20.39
N ASP A 73 -18.17 -13.54 -21.69
CA ASP A 73 -18.99 -12.59 -22.43
C ASP A 73 -20.43 -12.63 -21.92
N PRO A 74 -20.94 -11.54 -21.33
CA PRO A 74 -22.29 -11.51 -20.75
C PRO A 74 -23.39 -11.67 -21.79
N SER A 75 -23.15 -11.38 -23.06
CA SER A 75 -24.13 -11.49 -24.15
C SER A 75 -24.26 -12.90 -24.73
N THR A 76 -23.17 -13.65 -24.78
CA THR A 76 -23.13 -15.00 -25.38
C THR A 76 -22.99 -16.11 -24.34
N GLY A 77 -22.54 -15.79 -23.13
CA GLY A 77 -22.22 -16.76 -22.09
C GLY A 77 -20.91 -17.53 -22.32
N ILE A 78 -20.15 -17.20 -23.37
CA ILE A 78 -18.90 -17.88 -23.72
C ILE A 78 -17.76 -17.39 -22.83
N GLN A 79 -16.98 -18.31 -22.27
CA GLN A 79 -15.74 -18.00 -21.55
C GLN A 79 -14.65 -17.68 -22.58
N ILE A 80 -14.18 -16.42 -22.60
CA ILE A 80 -13.16 -15.92 -23.53
C ILE A 80 -11.78 -15.90 -22.88
N VAL A 81 -11.72 -15.49 -21.59
CA VAL A 81 -10.51 -15.46 -20.77
C VAL A 81 -10.79 -16.25 -19.49
N SER A 82 -9.85 -17.03 -19.01
CA SER A 82 -10.03 -17.74 -17.72
C SER A 82 -10.28 -16.75 -16.58
N LYS A 83 -11.03 -17.17 -15.56
CA LYS A 83 -11.31 -16.32 -14.39
C LYS A 83 -10.02 -15.88 -13.69
N GLU A 84 -9.05 -16.78 -13.58
CA GLU A 84 -7.75 -16.52 -12.97
C GLU A 84 -6.98 -15.43 -13.74
N ASN A 85 -6.85 -15.56 -15.06
CA ASN A 85 -6.20 -14.55 -15.89
C ASN A 85 -6.94 -13.21 -15.85
N THR A 86 -8.27 -13.23 -15.75
CA THR A 86 -9.09 -12.02 -15.64
C THR A 86 -8.77 -11.26 -14.35
N THR A 87 -8.76 -11.94 -13.20
CA THR A 87 -8.39 -11.33 -11.91
C THR A 87 -6.97 -10.77 -11.96
N SER A 88 -6.03 -11.50 -12.54
CA SER A 88 -4.64 -11.06 -12.73
C SER A 88 -4.55 -9.77 -13.57
N VAL A 89 -5.25 -9.72 -14.68
CA VAL A 89 -5.26 -8.53 -15.55
C VAL A 89 -5.88 -7.33 -14.85
N ILE A 90 -7.00 -7.50 -14.15
CA ILE A 90 -7.68 -6.41 -13.42
C ILE A 90 -6.79 -5.85 -12.30
N SER A 91 -6.08 -6.72 -11.57
CA SER A 91 -5.16 -6.27 -10.53
C SER A 91 -4.00 -5.44 -11.10
N LEU A 92 -3.44 -5.85 -12.24
CA LEU A 92 -2.41 -5.08 -12.95
C LEU A 92 -2.96 -3.75 -13.49
N MET A 93 -4.19 -3.73 -14.00
CA MET A 93 -4.85 -2.48 -14.40
C MET A 93 -5.01 -1.51 -13.22
N SER A 94 -5.30 -2.01 -12.03
CA SER A 94 -5.44 -1.19 -10.83
C SER A 94 -4.12 -0.57 -10.38
N THR A 95 -3.01 -1.33 -10.46
CA THR A 95 -1.71 -0.92 -9.90
C THR A 95 -0.85 -0.12 -10.89
N CYS A 96 -0.92 -0.41 -12.19
CA CYS A 96 -0.04 0.20 -13.21
C CYS A 96 -0.73 0.55 -14.54
N GLY A 97 -2.06 0.60 -14.57
CA GLY A 97 -2.81 0.80 -15.83
C GLY A 97 -2.79 2.22 -16.41
N LEU A 98 -2.49 3.25 -15.60
CA LEU A 98 -2.50 4.66 -16.00
C LEU A 98 -1.12 5.33 -15.88
N TYR A 99 -0.06 4.60 -16.17
CA TYR A 99 1.32 5.11 -16.11
C TYR A 99 1.63 5.73 -14.74
N ASP A 100 2.23 6.94 -14.70
CA ASP A 100 2.61 7.66 -13.47
C ASP A 100 1.41 8.26 -12.70
N CYS A 101 0.18 7.95 -13.12
CA CYS A 101 -1.08 8.38 -12.50
C CYS A 101 -1.91 7.23 -11.93
N SER A 102 -1.37 6.02 -11.84
CA SER A 102 -2.15 4.87 -11.38
C SER A 102 -2.61 5.01 -9.93
N GLY A 103 -1.75 5.53 -9.05
CA GLY A 103 -2.09 5.81 -7.66
C GLY A 103 -3.11 6.96 -7.52
N GLU A 104 -2.93 8.05 -8.24
CA GLU A 104 -3.90 9.16 -8.30
C GLU A 104 -5.26 8.69 -8.83
N PHE A 105 -5.28 7.81 -9.82
CA PHE A 105 -6.49 7.23 -10.39
C PHE A 105 -7.20 6.31 -9.39
N ALA A 106 -6.46 5.42 -8.70
CA ALA A 106 -6.99 4.57 -7.65
C ALA A 106 -7.58 5.40 -6.49
N TYR A 107 -6.91 6.49 -6.12
CA TYR A 107 -7.33 7.42 -5.09
C TYR A 107 -8.62 8.19 -5.42
N ASN A 108 -8.73 8.73 -6.64
CA ASN A 108 -9.84 9.60 -7.03
C ASN A 108 -11.04 8.86 -7.61
N ILE A 109 -10.79 7.79 -8.35
CA ILE A 109 -11.78 7.09 -9.20
C ILE A 109 -12.01 5.67 -8.69
N GLY A 110 -10.93 4.97 -8.30
CA GLY A 110 -10.99 3.66 -7.65
C GLY A 110 -11.63 2.57 -8.48
N ILE A 111 -11.50 2.64 -9.81
CA ILE A 111 -11.95 1.61 -10.76
C ILE A 111 -10.70 1.12 -11.51
N PRO A 112 -10.38 -0.18 -11.54
CA PRO A 112 -9.29 -0.68 -12.36
C PRO A 112 -9.40 -0.20 -13.80
N GLY A 113 -8.33 0.41 -14.34
CA GLY A 113 -8.37 1.02 -15.66
C GLY A 113 -7.08 0.87 -16.44
N LYS A 114 -7.16 0.90 -17.78
CA LYS A 114 -6.00 0.96 -18.67
C LYS A 114 -6.20 2.06 -19.68
N SER A 115 -5.25 2.99 -19.74
CA SER A 115 -5.24 4.07 -20.71
C SER A 115 -4.31 3.77 -21.90
N GLY A 116 -4.59 4.41 -23.03
CA GLY A 116 -3.74 4.41 -24.19
C GLY A 116 -3.52 5.82 -24.73
N VAL A 117 -2.32 6.10 -25.23
CA VAL A 117 -1.94 7.41 -25.80
C VAL A 117 -2.76 7.80 -27.03
N GLY A 118 -3.59 6.90 -27.58
CA GLY A 118 -4.60 7.24 -28.57
C GLY A 118 -5.80 8.00 -28.00
N GLY A 119 -5.90 8.14 -26.66
CA GLY A 119 -6.99 8.85 -25.95
C GLY A 119 -8.11 7.95 -25.45
N GLY A 120 -7.99 6.63 -25.61
CA GLY A 120 -8.91 5.63 -25.05
C GLY A 120 -8.57 5.31 -23.60
N ILE A 121 -9.60 5.09 -22.76
CA ILE A 121 -9.46 4.49 -21.44
C ILE A 121 -10.51 3.38 -21.30
N MET A 122 -10.06 2.20 -20.94
CA MET A 122 -10.90 1.05 -20.62
C MET A 122 -10.90 0.85 -19.10
N CYS A 123 -12.08 0.73 -18.48
CA CYS A 123 -12.22 0.50 -17.04
C CYS A 123 -13.13 -0.69 -16.75
N VAL A 124 -12.83 -1.40 -15.66
CA VAL A 124 -13.55 -2.60 -15.22
C VAL A 124 -14.12 -2.37 -13.84
N VAL A 125 -15.43 -2.50 -13.70
CA VAL A 125 -16.10 -2.58 -12.39
C VAL A 125 -16.44 -4.05 -12.16
N PRO A 126 -15.67 -4.79 -11.33
CA PRO A 126 -15.83 -6.23 -11.16
C PRO A 126 -17.27 -6.60 -10.77
N GLY A 127 -17.83 -7.59 -11.46
CA GLY A 127 -19.18 -8.09 -11.23
C GLY A 127 -20.33 -7.17 -11.68
N LEU A 128 -20.02 -5.99 -12.26
CA LEU A 128 -21.03 -4.99 -12.59
C LEU A 128 -21.02 -4.55 -14.06
N MET A 129 -19.92 -3.94 -14.54
CA MET A 129 -19.87 -3.40 -15.90
C MET A 129 -18.45 -3.14 -16.40
N GLY A 130 -18.32 -3.05 -17.72
CA GLY A 130 -17.17 -2.49 -18.42
C GLY A 130 -17.46 -1.06 -18.91
N ILE A 131 -16.45 -0.19 -18.89
CA ILE A 131 -16.56 1.20 -19.32
C ILE A 131 -15.47 1.50 -20.34
N GLY A 132 -15.83 2.14 -21.46
CA GLY A 132 -14.92 2.65 -22.46
C GLY A 132 -15.10 4.16 -22.61
N THR A 133 -14.02 4.94 -22.59
CA THR A 133 -14.05 6.37 -22.90
C THR A 133 -13.03 6.70 -23.98
N PHE A 134 -13.29 7.76 -24.75
CA PHE A 134 -12.37 8.24 -25.76
C PHE A 134 -12.37 9.77 -25.81
N SER A 135 -11.18 10.36 -25.78
CA SER A 135 -10.91 11.75 -26.15
C SER A 135 -9.43 11.93 -26.42
N PRO A 136 -9.02 12.50 -27.57
CA PRO A 136 -7.62 12.55 -27.99
C PRO A 136 -6.75 13.56 -27.23
N ALA A 137 -7.33 14.51 -26.48
CA ALA A 137 -6.55 15.44 -25.66
C ALA A 137 -5.96 14.73 -24.45
N LEU A 138 -4.63 14.68 -24.37
CA LEU A 138 -3.89 14.00 -23.30
C LEU A 138 -3.29 14.99 -22.31
N ASP A 139 -3.15 14.53 -21.05
CA ASP A 139 -2.33 15.19 -20.04
C ASP A 139 -0.82 14.92 -20.27
N LYS A 140 0.01 15.47 -19.38
CA LYS A 140 1.48 15.27 -19.44
C LYS A 140 1.92 13.82 -19.24
N ASN A 141 1.07 12.97 -18.63
CA ASN A 141 1.34 11.56 -18.37
C ASN A 141 0.81 10.64 -19.48
N GLY A 142 0.20 11.19 -20.54
CA GLY A 142 -0.33 10.45 -21.67
C GLY A 142 -1.76 9.91 -21.49
N ASN A 143 -2.49 10.38 -20.48
CA ASN A 143 -3.87 9.97 -20.20
C ASN A 143 -4.88 10.97 -20.77
N SER A 144 -6.03 10.49 -21.23
CA SER A 144 -7.11 11.33 -21.76
C SER A 144 -7.70 12.24 -20.68
N VAL A 145 -7.54 13.56 -20.82
CA VAL A 145 -8.04 14.57 -19.86
C VAL A 145 -9.55 14.48 -19.67
N ARG A 146 -10.31 14.44 -20.77
CA ARG A 146 -11.78 14.35 -20.71
C ARG A 146 -12.24 12.97 -20.26
N GLY A 147 -11.51 11.90 -20.65
CA GLY A 147 -11.77 10.54 -20.18
C GLY A 147 -11.65 10.42 -18.67
N LEU A 148 -10.58 10.94 -18.09
CA LEU A 148 -10.38 10.99 -16.64
C LEU A 148 -11.49 11.78 -15.92
N TYR A 149 -11.87 12.93 -16.47
CA TYR A 149 -12.95 13.75 -15.90
C TYR A 149 -14.31 13.01 -15.92
N MET A 150 -14.65 12.36 -17.03
CA MET A 150 -15.88 11.56 -17.15
C MET A 150 -15.90 10.41 -16.16
N LEU A 151 -14.81 9.65 -16.06
CA LEU A 151 -14.67 8.52 -15.13
C LEU A 151 -14.77 8.96 -13.66
N ASN A 152 -14.15 10.09 -13.30
CA ASN A 152 -14.26 10.64 -11.94
C ASN A 152 -15.71 11.00 -11.60
N LYS A 153 -16.40 11.69 -12.51
CA LYS A 153 -17.83 12.00 -12.31
C LYS A 153 -18.69 10.74 -12.21
N LEU A 154 -18.49 9.79 -13.10
CA LEU A 154 -19.26 8.54 -13.13
C LEU A 154 -19.03 7.73 -11.85
N SER A 155 -17.78 7.56 -11.42
CA SER A 155 -17.45 6.83 -10.19
C SER A 155 -18.14 7.41 -8.96
N ARG A 156 -18.18 8.75 -8.85
CA ARG A 156 -18.85 9.43 -7.73
C ARG A 156 -20.36 9.31 -7.77
N ILE A 157 -20.99 9.53 -8.94
CA ILE A 157 -22.44 9.49 -9.09
C ILE A 157 -22.99 8.08 -8.92
N ALA A 158 -22.35 7.09 -9.53
CA ALA A 158 -22.79 5.70 -9.49
C ALA A 158 -22.14 4.88 -8.36
N LYS A 159 -21.30 5.51 -7.50
CA LYS A 159 -20.63 4.89 -6.34
C LYS A 159 -19.81 3.64 -6.73
N LEU A 160 -19.01 3.74 -7.79
CA LEU A 160 -18.30 2.61 -8.38
C LEU A 160 -16.91 2.35 -7.77
N HIS A 161 -16.51 3.09 -6.76
CA HIS A 161 -15.18 3.01 -6.17
C HIS A 161 -15.00 1.68 -5.41
N ILE A 162 -14.17 0.75 -5.93
CA ILE A 162 -14.03 -0.61 -5.39
C ILE A 162 -13.46 -0.67 -3.97
N PHE A 163 -12.77 0.36 -3.52
CA PHE A 163 -12.24 0.47 -2.15
C PHE A 163 -13.26 1.06 -1.16
N SER A 164 -14.47 1.40 -1.59
CA SER A 164 -15.54 1.88 -0.71
C SER A 164 -16.32 0.74 -0.07
N LYS A 165 -17.03 1.04 1.03
CA LYS A 165 -17.76 0.06 1.83
C LYS A 165 -18.94 -0.61 1.10
N GLU A 166 -19.51 0.00 0.05
CA GLU A 166 -20.72 -0.54 -0.58
C GLU A 166 -20.39 -1.87 -1.28
N PRO A 167 -20.86 -3.02 -0.78
CA PRO A 167 -20.41 -4.32 -1.23
C PRO A 167 -21.03 -4.69 -2.56
N HIS A 168 -20.24 -5.28 -3.43
CA HIS A 168 -20.77 -6.13 -4.48
C HIS A 168 -21.49 -7.33 -3.83
N PRO A 169 -22.64 -7.79 -4.37
CA PRO A 169 -23.61 -8.65 -3.67
C PRO A 169 -23.21 -10.13 -3.54
N HIS A 170 -21.96 -10.43 -3.22
CA HIS A 170 -21.58 -11.80 -2.91
C HIS A 170 -21.80 -12.12 -1.42
N LYS A 171 -22.73 -13.07 -1.14
CA LYS A 171 -22.88 -13.62 0.21
C LYS A 171 -21.59 -14.29 0.63
N LEU A 172 -20.98 -13.83 1.71
CA LEU A 172 -19.84 -14.49 2.33
C LEU A 172 -20.29 -15.72 3.10
N LYS A 173 -19.53 -16.81 2.95
CA LYS A 173 -19.47 -17.88 3.93
C LYS A 173 -18.64 -17.34 5.11
N LYS A 174 -19.16 -17.40 6.33
CA LYS A 174 -18.34 -17.13 7.52
C LYS A 174 -17.40 -18.31 7.78
N TYR A 175 -16.17 -17.99 8.14
CA TYR A 175 -15.23 -19.00 8.63
C TYR A 175 -15.73 -19.59 9.93
N GLY A 176 -15.62 -20.91 10.09
CA GLY A 176 -15.73 -21.58 11.38
C GLY A 176 -14.35 -21.73 12.02
N SER A 177 -14.33 -22.16 13.28
CA SER A 177 -13.08 -22.46 14.00
C SER A 177 -12.21 -23.49 13.25
N ASP A 178 -12.81 -24.47 12.58
CA ASP A 178 -12.09 -25.47 11.78
C ASP A 178 -11.43 -24.88 10.54
N ASP A 179 -12.05 -23.90 9.89
CA ASP A 179 -11.47 -23.21 8.74
C ASP A 179 -10.22 -22.40 9.15
N VAL A 180 -10.27 -21.74 10.32
CA VAL A 180 -9.11 -21.04 10.91
C VAL A 180 -8.00 -22.02 11.29
N LEU A 181 -8.34 -23.19 11.84
CA LEU A 181 -7.36 -24.26 12.12
C LEU A 181 -6.70 -24.77 10.84
N ASN A 182 -7.44 -24.89 9.73
CA ASN A 182 -6.89 -25.26 8.44
C ASN A 182 -5.92 -24.20 7.89
N LEU A 183 -6.20 -22.91 8.12
CA LEU A 183 -5.27 -21.83 7.78
C LEU A 183 -4.00 -21.88 8.64
N LEU A 184 -4.12 -22.25 9.90
CA LEU A 184 -2.96 -22.47 10.78
C LEU A 184 -2.17 -23.73 10.44
N ALA A 185 -2.76 -24.73 9.77
CA ALA A 185 -2.03 -25.87 9.24
C ALA A 185 -0.97 -25.47 8.17
N ILE A 186 -1.04 -24.26 7.64
CA ILE A 186 0.07 -23.62 6.91
C ILE A 186 1.35 -23.61 7.74
N LYS A 187 1.26 -23.47 9.08
CA LYS A 187 2.41 -23.58 10.00
C LYS A 187 3.18 -24.90 9.84
N THR A 188 2.48 -26.01 9.63
CA THR A 188 3.07 -27.36 9.47
C THR A 188 3.47 -27.68 8.04
N LYS A 189 2.90 -26.97 7.06
CA LYS A 189 3.15 -27.19 5.63
C LYS A 189 4.47 -26.55 5.15
N PHE A 190 4.94 -25.50 5.85
CA PHE A 190 6.22 -24.83 5.62
C PHE A 190 7.17 -25.19 6.76
N GLN A 191 7.81 -26.34 6.65
CA GLN A 191 8.83 -26.81 7.61
C GLN A 191 10.11 -25.96 7.47
N ASP A 192 11.06 -26.15 8.38
CA ASP A 192 12.31 -25.39 8.50
C ASP A 192 13.14 -25.26 7.22
N GLU A 193 12.90 -26.10 6.22
CA GLU A 193 13.59 -26.05 4.92
C GLU A 193 13.23 -24.82 4.08
N ASP A 194 11.96 -24.37 4.13
CA ASP A 194 11.50 -23.18 3.38
C ASP A 194 11.86 -21.86 4.08
N LEU A 195 12.30 -21.93 5.34
CA LEU A 195 12.63 -20.78 6.17
C LEU A 195 14.14 -20.55 6.33
N ARG A 196 14.98 -21.34 5.66
CA ARG A 196 16.46 -21.29 5.86
C ARG A 196 17.07 -19.91 5.68
N ASP A 197 16.52 -19.11 4.76
CA ASP A 197 17.01 -17.77 4.43
C ASP A 197 16.16 -16.64 5.06
N TRP A 198 15.11 -16.97 5.82
CA TRP A 198 14.16 -16.02 6.37
C TRP A 198 14.25 -15.97 7.90
N ARG A 199 14.29 -14.77 8.47
CA ARG A 199 14.44 -14.54 9.92
C ARG A 199 13.58 -13.38 10.38
N PRO A 200 13.31 -13.25 11.70
CA PRO A 200 12.80 -12.01 12.27
C PRO A 200 13.72 -10.84 11.90
N ALA A 201 13.14 -9.66 11.69
CA ALA A 201 13.92 -8.45 11.50
C ALA A 201 14.84 -8.22 12.71
N SER A 202 16.10 -7.89 12.48
CA SER A 202 17.13 -7.87 13.55
C SER A 202 17.90 -6.55 13.63
N TYR A 203 17.38 -5.47 13.02
CA TYR A 203 18.03 -4.16 13.10
C TYR A 203 17.88 -3.52 14.50
N ILE A 204 16.93 -4.00 15.33
CA ILE A 204 16.85 -3.75 16.76
C ILE A 204 16.72 -5.10 17.50
N PRO A 205 17.26 -5.20 18.77
CA PRO A 205 17.30 -6.47 19.51
C PRO A 205 15.92 -7.08 19.75
N GLU A 206 14.92 -6.23 20.06
CA GLU A 206 13.57 -6.66 20.42
C GLU A 206 12.85 -7.38 19.29
N LEU A 207 13.02 -6.92 18.04
CA LEU A 207 12.49 -7.63 16.87
C LEU A 207 13.24 -8.92 16.61
N GLY A 208 14.57 -8.92 16.78
CA GLY A 208 15.40 -10.11 16.61
C GLY A 208 15.13 -11.21 17.65
N ALA A 209 14.62 -10.84 18.81
CA ALA A 209 14.26 -11.75 19.91
C ALA A 209 12.87 -12.40 19.75
N ALA A 210 12.08 -12.01 18.73
CA ALA A 210 10.77 -12.59 18.48
C ALA A 210 10.88 -14.10 18.22
N ASN A 211 9.95 -14.89 18.76
CA ASN A 211 9.94 -16.34 18.54
C ASN A 211 9.57 -16.66 17.09
N ALA A 212 10.53 -17.11 16.30
CA ALA A 212 10.35 -17.41 14.87
C ALA A 212 9.22 -18.42 14.55
N LEU A 213 8.75 -19.17 15.54
CA LEU A 213 7.66 -20.15 15.38
C LEU A 213 6.28 -19.55 15.59
N ASP A 214 6.16 -18.38 16.16
CA ASP A 214 4.85 -17.75 16.38
C ASP A 214 4.11 -17.55 15.07
N THR A 215 2.82 -17.86 15.09
CA THR A 215 1.95 -17.72 13.93
C THR A 215 0.51 -17.52 14.41
N GLY A 216 -0.02 -16.34 14.20
CA GLY A 216 -1.38 -15.96 14.62
C GLY A 216 -2.18 -15.38 13.46
N ILE A 217 -3.49 -15.57 13.55
CA ILE A 217 -4.47 -14.97 12.63
C ILE A 217 -5.72 -14.56 13.40
N SER A 218 -6.30 -13.43 13.01
CA SER A 218 -7.62 -12.99 13.50
C SER A 218 -8.40 -12.36 12.36
N ILE A 219 -9.69 -12.64 12.31
CA ILE A 219 -10.64 -12.12 11.32
C ILE A 219 -11.77 -11.43 12.07
N CYS A 220 -12.03 -10.17 11.78
CA CYS A 220 -13.14 -9.40 12.33
C CYS A 220 -14.15 -9.10 11.22
N TYR A 221 -15.35 -9.67 11.34
CA TYR A 221 -16.43 -9.47 10.37
C TYR A 221 -17.12 -8.10 10.53
N SER A 222 -17.84 -7.70 9.48
CA SER A 222 -18.58 -6.44 9.47
C SER A 222 -19.76 -6.36 10.49
N ASP A 223 -20.12 -7.48 11.13
CA ASP A 223 -21.08 -7.53 12.23
C ASP A 223 -20.41 -7.52 13.62
N GLY A 224 -19.08 -7.47 13.67
CA GLY A 224 -18.29 -7.40 14.90
C GLY A 224 -17.84 -8.75 15.47
N GLU A 225 -18.24 -9.88 14.87
CA GLU A 225 -17.74 -11.20 15.26
C GLU A 225 -16.24 -11.30 14.95
N VAL A 226 -15.46 -11.82 15.90
CA VAL A 226 -14.02 -12.05 15.74
C VAL A 226 -13.73 -13.54 15.86
N ILE A 227 -13.00 -14.09 14.90
CA ILE A 227 -12.51 -15.47 14.92
C ILE A 227 -10.99 -15.42 14.87
N SER A 228 -10.35 -16.10 15.80
CA SER A 228 -8.90 -16.08 15.97
C SER A 228 -8.30 -17.46 16.15
N GLY A 229 -7.02 -17.59 15.85
CA GLY A 229 -6.30 -18.84 16.04
C GLY A 229 -4.78 -18.68 16.06
N GLY A 230 -4.10 -19.72 16.57
CA GLY A 230 -2.66 -19.74 16.77
C GLY A 230 -2.22 -18.75 17.84
N ASP A 231 -1.06 -18.14 17.64
CA ASP A 231 -0.46 -17.21 18.58
C ASP A 231 -1.07 -15.78 18.44
N HIS A 232 -2.41 -15.70 18.29
CA HIS A 232 -3.14 -14.45 17.99
C HIS A 232 -3.07 -13.42 19.12
N THR A 233 -2.78 -13.84 20.35
CA THR A 233 -2.59 -12.97 21.51
C THR A 233 -1.14 -12.56 21.74
N ALA A 234 -0.21 -13.09 20.93
CA ALA A 234 1.19 -12.66 20.96
C ALA A 234 1.28 -11.17 20.59
N LYS A 235 2.05 -10.43 21.39
CA LYS A 235 2.22 -9.00 21.19
C LYS A 235 3.34 -8.72 20.20
N PHE A 236 3.09 -7.77 19.32
CA PHE A 236 4.07 -7.26 18.35
C PHE A 236 3.86 -5.77 18.12
N THR A 237 4.92 -5.06 17.75
CA THR A 237 4.82 -3.62 17.47
C THR A 237 4.33 -3.38 16.04
N LEU A 238 3.58 -2.30 15.83
CA LEU A 238 2.98 -1.97 14.53
C LEU A 238 4.02 -1.76 13.43
N GLN A 239 5.16 -1.19 13.76
CA GLN A 239 6.17 -0.82 12.78
C GLN A 239 5.51 -0.04 11.60
N ALA A 240 5.79 -0.38 10.36
CA ALA A 240 5.24 0.33 9.21
C ALA A 240 3.70 0.22 9.05
N ILE A 241 2.99 -0.63 9.81
CA ILE A 241 1.52 -0.60 9.86
C ILE A 241 1.04 0.73 10.45
N SER A 242 1.79 1.35 11.33
CA SER A 242 1.49 2.67 11.88
C SER A 242 1.37 3.78 10.83
N ASN A 243 2.00 3.62 9.67
CA ASN A 243 1.92 4.57 8.54
C ASN A 243 0.47 4.72 8.04
N LEU A 244 -0.27 3.60 8.00
CA LEU A 244 -1.70 3.59 7.67
C LEU A 244 -2.52 4.40 8.68
N PHE A 245 -2.31 4.13 9.96
CA PHE A 245 -3.06 4.79 11.03
C PHE A 245 -2.67 6.27 11.16
N GLY A 246 -1.40 6.60 10.96
CA GLY A 246 -0.92 7.99 10.90
C GLY A 246 -1.58 8.78 9.79
N LEU A 247 -1.69 8.19 8.58
CA LEU A 247 -2.41 8.80 7.47
C LEU A 247 -3.88 9.07 7.83
N LEU A 248 -4.59 8.06 8.36
CA LEU A 248 -5.99 8.19 8.75
C LEU A 248 -6.20 9.28 9.80
N PHE A 249 -5.35 9.32 10.82
CA PHE A 249 -5.41 10.34 11.87
C PHE A 249 -5.18 11.75 11.33
N VAL A 250 -4.20 11.94 10.46
CA VAL A 250 -3.90 13.25 9.90
C VAL A 250 -4.99 13.71 8.92
N LEU A 251 -5.57 12.80 8.14
CA LEU A 251 -6.72 13.11 7.27
C LEU A 251 -7.96 13.54 8.08
N ASP A 252 -8.15 13.01 9.28
CA ASP A 252 -9.23 13.45 10.18
C ASP A 252 -9.01 14.88 10.74
N LYS A 253 -7.76 15.28 10.93
CA LYS A 253 -7.37 16.57 11.54
C LYS A 253 -7.08 17.66 10.53
N LYS A 254 -6.79 17.32 9.26
CA LYS A 254 -6.37 18.26 8.22
C LYS A 254 -7.14 18.00 6.92
N ALA A 255 -7.36 19.05 6.15
CA ALA A 255 -7.94 18.92 4.81
C ALA A 255 -7.09 17.98 3.92
N GLU A 256 -7.75 17.08 3.20
CA GLU A 256 -7.17 16.11 2.28
C GLU A 256 -6.14 16.77 1.32
N GLY A 257 -6.50 17.91 0.72
CA GLY A 257 -5.62 18.65 -0.17
C GLY A 257 -4.35 19.19 0.51
N THR A 258 -4.39 19.46 1.82
CA THR A 258 -3.22 19.87 2.59
C THR A 258 -2.24 18.71 2.76
N VAL A 259 -2.73 17.52 3.07
CA VAL A 259 -1.88 16.33 3.26
C VAL A 259 -1.19 15.95 1.94
N PHE A 260 -1.97 15.81 0.87
CA PHE A 260 -1.45 15.37 -0.43
C PHE A 260 -0.77 16.47 -1.25
N ARG A 261 -0.66 17.66 -0.71
CA ARG A 261 0.24 18.69 -1.22
C ARG A 261 1.70 18.34 -0.96
N TYR A 262 1.98 17.69 0.17
CA TYR A 262 3.33 17.38 0.65
C TYR A 262 3.72 15.90 0.53
N ILE A 263 2.79 15.05 0.12
CA ILE A 263 3.00 13.61 -0.02
C ILE A 263 2.30 13.17 -1.31
N GLY A 264 2.97 12.37 -2.12
CA GLY A 264 2.40 11.79 -3.33
C GLY A 264 1.43 10.64 -3.04
N LYS A 265 0.93 10.03 -4.11
CA LYS A 265 -0.05 8.94 -4.08
C LYS A 265 0.39 7.71 -4.87
N GLU A 266 1.57 7.79 -5.51
CA GLU A 266 2.04 6.76 -6.43
C GLU A 266 2.90 5.71 -5.73
N PRO A 267 2.87 4.45 -6.15
CA PRO A 267 3.85 3.45 -5.72
C PRO A 267 5.26 3.88 -6.14
N SER A 268 6.25 3.68 -5.27
CA SER A 268 7.64 4.05 -5.57
C SER A 268 8.35 3.05 -6.48
N GLY A 269 7.94 1.78 -6.42
CA GLY A 269 8.65 0.66 -7.06
C GLY A 269 10.02 0.37 -6.44
N GLU A 270 10.31 0.94 -5.27
CA GLU A 270 11.58 0.83 -4.56
C GLU A 270 11.36 0.28 -3.14
N PRO A 271 12.39 -0.25 -2.49
CA PRO A 271 12.34 -0.60 -1.08
C PRO A 271 11.87 0.57 -0.20
N PHE A 272 11.20 0.26 0.91
CA PHE A 272 10.53 1.23 1.78
C PHE A 272 11.44 2.29 2.41
N ASN A 273 12.73 2.01 2.52
CA ASN A 273 13.77 2.85 3.14
C ASN A 273 14.62 3.63 2.12
N VAL A 274 14.29 3.56 0.85
CA VAL A 274 14.96 4.31 -0.21
C VAL A 274 14.28 5.66 -0.39
N LEU A 275 15.07 6.72 -0.50
CA LEU A 275 14.58 8.06 -0.79
C LEU A 275 14.45 8.26 -2.28
N LYS A 276 13.22 8.27 -2.76
CA LYS A 276 12.86 8.64 -4.12
C LYS A 276 11.85 9.80 -4.07
N TRP A 277 11.98 10.74 -4.97
CA TRP A 277 11.16 11.93 -5.01
C TRP A 277 10.21 11.93 -6.20
N LYS A 278 8.98 12.36 -5.95
CA LYS A 278 8.04 12.75 -6.99
C LYS A 278 8.03 14.27 -7.11
N ILE A 279 8.04 14.78 -8.33
CA ILE A 279 7.82 16.21 -8.56
C ILE A 279 6.30 16.45 -8.57
N ASN A 280 5.83 17.15 -7.55
CA ASN A 280 4.45 17.63 -7.51
C ASN A 280 4.39 18.99 -8.20
N ASP A 281 3.80 19.02 -9.40
CA ASP A 281 3.75 20.17 -10.28
C ASP A 281 2.43 20.91 -10.04
N GLU A 282 2.39 21.71 -8.98
CA GLU A 282 1.31 22.69 -8.78
C GLU A 282 1.68 23.96 -9.56
N LYS A 283 0.68 24.62 -10.12
CA LYS A 283 0.71 25.66 -11.16
C LYS A 283 1.87 26.69 -11.14
N GLU A 284 2.64 26.80 -10.06
CA GLU A 284 3.75 27.75 -9.96
C GLU A 284 4.99 27.25 -9.19
N THR A 285 4.94 26.08 -8.55
CA THR A 285 6.06 25.55 -7.75
C THR A 285 6.28 24.07 -7.96
N LYS A 286 7.46 23.71 -8.48
CA LYS A 286 7.90 22.30 -8.53
C LYS A 286 8.36 21.88 -7.15
N ARG A 287 7.60 21.03 -6.48
CA ARG A 287 7.96 20.46 -5.17
C ARG A 287 8.45 19.03 -5.30
N MET A 288 9.48 18.73 -4.57
CA MET A 288 9.92 17.35 -4.36
C MET A 288 9.18 16.79 -3.14
N VAL A 289 8.39 15.74 -3.33
CA VAL A 289 7.59 15.12 -2.27
C VAL A 289 7.85 13.62 -2.21
N PRO A 290 7.73 12.97 -1.04
CA PRO A 290 7.72 11.51 -0.93
C PRO A 290 6.65 10.89 -1.83
N PHE A 291 6.90 9.72 -2.39
CA PHE A 291 5.99 9.07 -3.36
C PHE A 291 4.61 8.77 -2.80
N ASN A 292 4.51 8.28 -1.58
CA ASN A 292 3.26 7.96 -0.90
C ASN A 292 3.45 7.86 0.63
N PRO A 293 2.38 7.84 1.43
CA PRO A 293 2.46 7.78 2.89
C PRO A 293 2.86 6.42 3.46
N MET A 294 2.92 5.34 2.65
CA MET A 294 3.18 3.98 3.13
C MET A 294 4.67 3.64 3.24
N ILE A 295 5.56 4.45 2.63
CA ILE A 295 7.03 4.35 2.74
C ILE A 295 7.55 5.27 3.85
N ASN A 296 8.78 5.01 4.35
CA ASN A 296 9.34 5.73 5.50
C ASN A 296 9.35 7.26 5.31
N ALA A 297 9.79 7.76 4.16
CA ALA A 297 9.81 9.20 3.91
C ALA A 297 8.40 9.83 4.00
N GLY A 298 7.38 9.19 3.44
CA GLY A 298 6.01 9.66 3.55
C GLY A 298 5.46 9.57 4.98
N ALA A 299 5.79 8.52 5.70
CA ALA A 299 5.39 8.33 7.10
C ALA A 299 6.04 9.35 8.04
N ILE A 300 7.31 9.69 7.82
CA ILE A 300 8.00 10.75 8.57
C ILE A 300 7.36 12.13 8.27
N ALA A 301 6.97 12.38 7.02
CA ALA A 301 6.20 13.59 6.68
C ALA A 301 4.84 13.62 7.41
N ILE A 302 4.11 12.50 7.47
CA ILE A 302 2.87 12.36 8.26
C ILE A 302 3.16 12.60 9.75
N ALA A 303 4.20 11.99 10.30
CA ALA A 303 4.57 12.16 11.71
C ALA A 303 4.81 13.65 12.06
N SER A 304 5.39 14.43 11.16
CA SER A 304 5.56 15.88 11.35
C SER A 304 4.25 16.66 11.42
N MET A 305 3.13 16.08 10.98
CA MET A 305 1.80 16.72 11.00
C MET A 305 1.00 16.40 12.28
N ILE A 306 1.38 15.38 13.03
CA ILE A 306 0.63 14.87 14.20
C ILE A 306 0.68 15.79 15.41
N PRO A 307 1.84 16.23 15.93
CA PRO A 307 1.90 17.04 17.13
C PRO A 307 1.15 18.37 17.00
N LYS A 308 0.55 18.82 18.10
CA LYS A 308 -0.13 20.13 18.17
C LYS A 308 0.87 21.30 18.20
N SER A 309 2.01 21.10 18.87
CA SER A 309 3.10 22.08 18.98
C SER A 309 4.46 21.39 18.89
N TYR A 310 5.47 22.16 18.49
CA TYR A 310 6.89 21.79 18.56
C TYR A 310 7.60 22.77 19.49
N ASP A 311 6.96 23.12 20.62
CA ASP A 311 7.55 24.00 21.60
C ASP A 311 8.85 23.40 22.12
N PRO A 312 9.91 24.20 22.30
CA PRO A 312 11.15 23.73 22.89
C PRO A 312 10.86 23.12 24.26
N ILE A 313 11.38 21.95 24.49
CA ILE A 313 11.25 21.30 25.78
C ILE A 313 12.07 22.13 26.78
N PRO A 314 11.47 22.65 27.86
CA PRO A 314 12.23 23.42 28.86
C PRO A 314 13.43 22.63 29.34
N VAL A 315 14.61 23.22 29.29
CA VAL A 315 15.84 22.66 29.88
C VAL A 315 15.86 23.03 31.35
N ASP A 316 16.06 22.06 32.21
CA ASP A 316 16.33 22.31 33.63
C ASP A 316 17.75 22.89 33.76
N GLU A 317 17.82 24.15 34.20
CA GLU A 317 19.07 24.92 34.25
C GLU A 317 20.09 24.35 35.27
N GLU A 318 19.67 23.55 36.28
CA GLU A 318 20.58 22.98 37.28
C GLU A 318 21.17 21.61 36.83
N SER A 319 20.46 20.84 36.02
CA SER A 319 20.90 19.49 35.59
C SER A 319 21.38 19.42 34.15
N GLY A 320 21.19 20.47 33.38
CA GLY A 320 21.40 20.44 31.91
C GLY A 320 20.45 19.49 31.20
N MET A 321 19.45 18.93 31.90
CA MET A 321 18.43 18.04 31.37
C MET A 321 17.08 18.74 31.29
N LYS A 322 16.33 18.41 30.27
CA LYS A 322 15.00 18.97 30.01
C LYS A 322 13.96 18.48 31.06
N SER A 323 13.05 19.36 31.51
CA SER A 323 12.21 19.24 32.72
C SER A 323 11.19 18.06 32.77
N ASP A 324 10.61 17.82 33.99
CA ASP A 324 9.85 16.67 34.51
C ASP A 324 8.60 16.18 33.76
N LYS A 325 8.23 16.76 32.60
CA LYS A 325 7.24 16.20 31.70
C LYS A 325 7.84 15.15 30.75
N ILE A 326 9.07 14.83 30.94
CA ILE A 326 9.88 13.86 30.23
C ILE A 326 9.97 12.65 31.15
N ASP A 327 9.77 11.47 30.63
CA ASP A 327 10.25 10.26 31.29
C ASP A 327 11.73 10.50 31.60
N LYS A 328 12.07 10.68 32.87
CA LYS A 328 13.42 11.01 33.35
C LYS A 328 14.53 10.09 32.87
N LYS A 329 14.16 9.00 32.17
CA LYS A 329 15.08 8.03 31.56
C LYS A 329 15.27 8.18 30.03
N SER A 330 14.34 8.79 29.31
CA SER A 330 14.41 8.88 27.83
C SER A 330 14.60 10.29 27.27
N GLY A 331 14.39 11.33 28.09
CA GLY A 331 14.70 12.71 27.70
C GLY A 331 13.73 13.39 26.72
N ILE A 332 12.62 12.74 26.26
CA ILE A 332 11.74 13.29 25.23
C ILE A 332 10.27 13.08 25.61
N LYS A 333 9.51 14.16 25.86
CA LYS A 333 8.04 14.10 25.89
C LYS A 333 7.51 14.42 24.49
N LEU A 334 7.06 13.40 23.79
CA LEU A 334 6.39 13.54 22.51
C LEU A 334 4.90 13.31 22.73
N ASP A 335 4.11 14.31 22.38
CA ASP A 335 2.65 14.27 22.58
C ASP A 335 1.98 13.49 21.45
N ILE A 336 1.78 12.19 21.67
CA ILE A 336 0.97 11.31 20.81
C ILE A 336 -0.32 10.86 21.51
N GLU A 337 -0.73 11.46 22.63
CA GLU A 337 -1.89 11.04 23.42
C GLU A 337 -3.18 11.00 22.58
N ASP A 338 -3.43 12.03 21.77
CA ASP A 338 -4.59 12.05 20.88
C ASP A 338 -4.53 10.91 19.84
N PHE A 339 -3.34 10.62 19.30
CA PHE A 339 -3.14 9.52 18.37
C PHE A 339 -3.32 8.17 19.06
N LEU A 340 -2.77 7.99 20.25
CA LEU A 340 -2.93 6.76 21.02
C LEU A 340 -4.41 6.51 21.37
N THR A 341 -5.13 7.55 21.80
CA THR A 341 -6.59 7.48 22.03
C THR A 341 -7.33 7.07 20.75
N PHE A 342 -6.95 7.62 19.60
CA PHE A 342 -7.53 7.24 18.31
C PHE A 342 -7.30 5.75 17.99
N ILE A 343 -6.08 5.25 18.20
CA ILE A 343 -5.73 3.84 18.01
C ILE A 343 -6.53 2.92 18.95
N GLN A 344 -6.60 3.27 20.24
CA GLN A 344 -7.37 2.52 21.25
C GLN A 344 -8.85 2.42 20.89
N ARG A 345 -9.43 3.48 20.33
CA ARG A 345 -10.82 3.46 19.82
C ARG A 345 -10.96 2.55 18.59
N LEU A 346 -10.00 2.56 17.67
CA LEU A 346 -10.04 1.72 16.47
C LEU A 346 -10.01 0.23 16.80
N CYS A 347 -9.15 -0.18 17.72
CA CYS A 347 -9.06 -1.59 18.14
C CYS A 347 -10.00 -1.96 19.28
N GLY A 348 -10.67 -0.99 19.91
CA GLY A 348 -11.55 -1.21 21.06
C GLY A 348 -10.81 -1.70 22.31
N ASN A 349 -9.50 -1.45 22.41
CA ASN A 349 -8.64 -1.87 23.51
C ASN A 349 -7.90 -0.69 24.13
N PRO A 350 -8.34 -0.21 25.31
CA PRO A 350 -7.71 0.91 26.00
C PRO A 350 -6.33 0.59 26.59
N SER A 351 -5.91 -0.67 26.59
CA SER A 351 -4.61 -1.11 27.12
C SER A 351 -3.50 -1.07 26.08
N VAL A 352 -3.81 -0.75 24.82
CA VAL A 352 -2.80 -0.56 23.77
C VAL A 352 -1.96 0.65 24.11
N ASP A 353 -0.64 0.47 24.09
CA ASP A 353 0.34 1.51 24.47
C ASP A 353 1.65 1.32 23.69
N VAL A 354 2.56 2.28 23.85
CA VAL A 354 3.90 2.25 23.26
C VAL A 354 4.80 1.27 24.00
N ASN A 355 5.42 0.35 23.30
CA ASN A 355 6.50 -0.47 23.86
C ASN A 355 7.77 0.39 24.03
N LYS A 356 8.10 0.69 25.30
CA LYS A 356 9.18 1.62 25.64
C LYS A 356 10.57 1.11 25.25
N GLU A 357 10.81 -0.19 25.28
CA GLU A 357 12.12 -0.75 24.94
C GLU A 357 12.35 -0.71 23.42
N VAL A 358 11.33 -1.07 22.62
CA VAL A 358 11.37 -0.91 21.16
C VAL A 358 11.58 0.57 20.79
N PHE A 359 10.84 1.49 21.42
CA PHE A 359 11.01 2.93 21.18
C PHE A 359 12.42 3.42 21.47
N LYS A 360 13.02 3.03 22.61
CA LYS A 360 14.41 3.37 22.93
C LYS A 360 15.41 2.83 21.93
N SER A 361 15.19 1.60 21.45
CA SER A 361 16.06 0.99 20.44
C SER A 361 15.95 1.70 19.10
N GLU A 362 14.74 2.06 18.65
CA GLU A 362 14.52 2.87 17.44
C GLU A 362 15.21 4.24 17.54
N LEU A 363 15.09 4.92 18.69
CA LEU A 363 15.79 6.18 18.92
C LEU A 363 17.31 6.05 18.84
N ARG A 364 17.88 4.94 19.30
CA ARG A 364 19.34 4.72 19.26
C ARG A 364 19.86 4.34 17.89
N THR A 365 19.11 3.57 17.12
CA THR A 365 19.59 2.88 15.91
C THR A 365 18.92 3.33 14.60
N GLY A 366 17.99 4.28 14.66
CA GLY A 366 17.24 4.78 13.51
C GLY A 366 18.06 5.60 12.49
N TYR A 367 19.28 5.16 12.13
CA TYR A 367 20.20 5.93 11.26
C TYR A 367 19.64 6.19 9.87
N ASN A 368 19.00 5.20 9.25
CA ASN A 368 18.38 5.36 7.92
C ASN A 368 17.26 6.38 7.95
N ASN A 369 16.41 6.35 8.98
CA ASN A 369 15.32 7.31 9.13
C ASN A 369 15.83 8.73 9.41
N ARG A 370 16.92 8.88 10.16
CA ARG A 370 17.63 10.16 10.31
C ARG A 370 18.16 10.68 8.99
N SER A 371 18.84 9.83 8.22
CA SER A 371 19.32 10.19 6.89
C SER A 371 18.18 10.67 5.98
N LEU A 372 17.06 9.94 5.95
CA LEU A 372 15.84 10.33 5.22
C LEU A 372 15.32 11.69 5.68
N ALA A 373 15.19 11.91 6.99
CA ALA A 373 14.66 13.15 7.54
C ALA A 373 15.54 14.36 7.20
N TRP A 374 16.85 14.23 7.29
CA TRP A 374 17.78 15.29 6.88
C TRP A 374 17.72 15.59 5.38
N LEU A 375 17.61 14.57 4.53
CA LEU A 375 17.44 14.77 3.09
C LEU A 375 16.08 15.40 2.77
N MET A 376 15.02 15.07 3.51
CA MET A 376 13.72 15.73 3.40
C MET A 376 13.78 17.20 3.81
N ASN A 377 14.56 17.52 4.85
CA ASN A 377 14.79 18.92 5.26
C ASN A 377 15.57 19.71 4.20
N ASP A 378 16.59 19.12 3.59
CA ASP A 378 17.33 19.72 2.45
C ASP A 378 16.40 20.07 1.27
N LYS A 379 15.34 19.32 1.08
CA LYS A 379 14.30 19.55 0.05
C LYS A 379 13.14 20.41 0.53
N ASN A 380 13.26 21.08 1.68
CA ASN A 380 12.27 21.96 2.29
C ASN A 380 10.91 21.32 2.64
N VAL A 381 10.82 20.00 2.71
CA VAL A 381 9.56 19.30 3.00
C VAL A 381 9.00 19.75 4.35
N PHE A 382 9.83 19.77 5.42
CA PHE A 382 9.37 20.17 6.75
C PHE A 382 9.09 21.65 6.88
N ASN A 383 9.90 22.52 6.27
CA ASN A 383 9.68 23.98 6.29
C ASN A 383 8.28 24.33 5.79
N GLU A 384 7.82 23.67 4.73
CA GLU A 384 6.50 23.93 4.17
C GLU A 384 5.37 23.31 5.00
N ILE A 385 5.53 22.08 5.50
CA ILE A 385 4.54 21.42 6.37
C ILE A 385 4.34 22.19 7.67
N LEU A 386 5.43 22.72 8.24
CA LEU A 386 5.45 23.37 9.54
C LEU A 386 5.34 24.90 9.47
N ALA A 387 5.23 25.48 8.27
CA ALA A 387 5.18 26.94 8.06
C ALA A 387 4.12 27.65 8.91
N SER A 388 2.97 26.99 9.16
CA SER A 388 1.89 27.55 9.98
C SER A 388 2.16 27.51 11.49
N ARG A 389 3.22 26.83 11.94
CA ARG A 389 3.50 26.56 13.36
C ARG A 389 4.50 27.53 14.01
N ARG A 390 4.89 28.61 13.30
CA ARG A 390 5.82 29.65 13.80
C ARG A 390 7.16 29.10 14.31
N ILE A 391 7.66 28.01 13.71
CA ILE A 391 8.98 27.46 14.02
C ILE A 391 10.01 28.34 13.32
N ALA A 392 10.98 28.87 14.08
CA ALA A 392 11.97 29.83 13.56
C ALA A 392 12.93 29.18 12.54
N ALA A 393 13.30 27.92 12.77
CA ALA A 393 14.13 27.13 11.88
C ALA A 393 13.89 25.64 12.12
N ILE A 394 14.07 24.82 11.09
CA ILE A 394 14.07 23.35 11.22
C ILE A 394 15.51 22.93 11.54
N ASP A 395 15.82 22.86 12.80
CA ASP A 395 17.12 22.44 13.33
C ASP A 395 17.13 20.93 13.68
N SER A 396 18.23 20.49 14.27
CA SER A 396 18.39 19.09 14.68
C SER A 396 17.37 18.67 15.75
N GLU A 397 16.95 19.57 16.62
CA GLU A 397 15.98 19.27 17.68
C GLU A 397 14.59 19.04 17.08
N VAL A 398 14.16 19.88 16.15
CA VAL A 398 12.88 19.69 15.44
C VAL A 398 12.87 18.38 14.66
N ILE A 399 13.97 18.04 13.98
CA ILE A 399 14.07 16.77 13.23
C ILE A 399 14.03 15.57 14.17
N GLU A 400 14.76 15.57 15.29
CA GLU A 400 14.72 14.48 16.27
C GLU A 400 13.34 14.38 16.94
N ASN A 401 12.63 15.48 17.15
CA ASN A 401 11.25 15.45 17.63
C ASN A 401 10.29 14.82 16.63
N ILE A 402 10.41 15.15 15.33
CA ILE A 402 9.63 14.50 14.26
C ILE A 402 9.89 12.99 14.23
N LEU A 403 11.16 12.59 14.27
CA LEU A 403 11.57 11.19 14.29
C LEU A 403 11.11 10.49 15.55
N GLY A 404 11.15 11.17 16.69
CA GLY A 404 10.65 10.64 17.95
C GLY A 404 9.16 10.32 17.89
N VAL A 405 8.34 11.19 17.28
CA VAL A 405 6.92 10.87 17.00
C VAL A 405 6.83 9.62 16.11
N TYR A 406 7.53 9.60 14.98
CA TYR A 406 7.52 8.46 14.06
C TYR A 406 7.90 7.15 14.76
N PHE A 407 8.96 7.14 15.56
CA PHE A 407 9.41 5.95 16.30
C PHE A 407 8.40 5.51 17.38
N GLN A 408 7.71 6.45 18.05
CA GLN A 408 6.65 6.09 18.98
C GLN A 408 5.49 5.38 18.25
N LEU A 409 5.06 5.91 17.09
CA LEU A 409 4.00 5.28 16.30
C LEU A 409 4.39 3.85 15.88
N CYS A 410 5.63 3.65 15.44
CA CYS A 410 6.17 2.33 15.08
C CYS A 410 6.20 1.36 16.27
N SER A 411 6.38 1.89 17.48
CA SER A 411 6.54 1.12 18.72
C SER A 411 5.22 0.82 19.45
N ILE A 412 4.06 1.23 18.94
CA ILE A 412 2.76 0.84 19.52
C ILE A 412 2.58 -0.67 19.38
N GLU A 413 2.18 -1.32 20.49
CA GLU A 413 2.11 -2.77 20.60
C GLU A 413 0.68 -3.28 20.46
N PHE A 414 0.48 -4.23 19.56
CA PHE A 414 -0.80 -4.86 19.22
C PHE A 414 -0.73 -6.38 19.37
N THR A 415 -1.92 -7.00 19.44
CA THR A 415 -2.17 -8.42 19.13
C THR A 415 -2.81 -8.55 17.74
N CYS A 416 -2.94 -9.78 17.22
CA CYS A 416 -3.74 -9.99 16.01
C CYS A 416 -5.20 -9.57 16.20
N ASP A 417 -5.76 -9.78 17.39
CA ASP A 417 -7.16 -9.43 17.69
C ASP A 417 -7.36 -7.91 17.63
N ASP A 418 -6.45 -7.13 18.22
CA ASP A 418 -6.48 -5.67 18.13
C ASP A 418 -6.40 -5.19 16.68
N LEU A 419 -5.47 -5.77 15.92
CA LEU A 419 -5.24 -5.39 14.53
C LEU A 419 -6.42 -5.79 13.63
N ALA A 420 -7.01 -6.98 13.82
CA ALA A 420 -8.19 -7.43 13.08
C ALA A 420 -9.41 -6.56 13.40
N ARG A 421 -9.58 -6.16 14.67
CA ARG A 421 -10.65 -5.26 15.08
C ARG A 421 -10.52 -3.90 14.38
N ALA A 422 -9.33 -3.30 14.38
CA ALA A 422 -9.07 -2.07 13.65
C ALA A 422 -9.34 -2.23 12.14
N ALA A 423 -8.90 -3.34 11.54
CA ALA A 423 -9.19 -3.66 10.14
C ALA A 423 -10.70 -3.81 9.87
N GLY A 424 -11.46 -4.39 10.81
CA GLY A 424 -12.92 -4.51 10.75
C GLY A 424 -13.61 -3.15 10.71
N VAL A 425 -13.15 -2.19 11.53
CA VAL A 425 -13.64 -0.79 11.47
C VAL A 425 -13.40 -0.21 10.08
N LEU A 426 -12.22 -0.43 9.49
CA LEU A 426 -11.93 0.03 8.12
C LEU A 426 -12.82 -0.68 7.10
N ALA A 427 -12.98 -1.99 7.19
CA ALA A 427 -13.88 -2.75 6.32
C ALA A 427 -15.33 -2.24 6.41
N ASN A 428 -15.75 -1.79 7.59
CA ASN A 428 -17.08 -1.19 7.83
C ASN A 428 -17.15 0.32 7.51
N GLY A 429 -16.20 0.84 6.72
CA GLY A 429 -16.18 2.23 6.26
C GLY A 429 -15.89 3.26 7.34
N GLY A 430 -15.16 2.86 8.40
CA GLY A 430 -14.75 3.71 9.51
C GLY A 430 -15.72 3.75 10.70
N LYS A 431 -16.78 2.91 10.64
CA LYS A 431 -17.77 2.78 11.69
C LYS A 431 -17.48 1.55 12.56
N ASP A 432 -17.40 1.73 13.87
CA ASP A 432 -17.28 0.63 14.81
C ASP A 432 -18.52 -0.28 14.75
N MET A 433 -18.29 -1.59 14.63
CA MET A 433 -19.36 -2.58 14.46
C MET A 433 -20.15 -2.83 15.75
N ILE A 434 -19.53 -2.63 16.92
CA ILE A 434 -20.15 -2.91 18.23
C ILE A 434 -20.86 -1.66 18.76
N THR A 435 -20.15 -0.52 18.79
CA THR A 435 -20.69 0.72 19.36
C THR A 435 -21.53 1.51 18.36
N GLY A 436 -21.37 1.27 17.08
CA GLY A 436 -22.02 2.05 16.01
C GLY A 436 -21.40 3.44 15.81
N GLU A 437 -20.31 3.77 16.51
CA GLU A 437 -19.63 5.05 16.43
C GLU A 437 -18.92 5.22 15.08
N ASN A 438 -19.04 6.40 14.47
CA ASN A 438 -18.22 6.77 13.32
C ASN A 438 -16.86 7.27 13.82
N ILE A 439 -15.82 6.43 13.72
CA ILE A 439 -14.46 6.77 14.18
C ILE A 439 -13.71 7.51 13.08
N ILE A 440 -13.90 7.11 11.82
CA ILE A 440 -13.22 7.68 10.66
C ILE A 440 -14.24 7.94 9.56
N PRO A 441 -14.19 9.11 8.88
CA PRO A 441 -15.02 9.34 7.70
C PRO A 441 -14.76 8.28 6.61
N GLN A 442 -15.81 7.75 6.00
CA GLN A 442 -15.70 6.71 4.95
C GLN A 442 -14.76 7.11 3.81
N ARG A 443 -14.74 8.39 3.43
CA ARG A 443 -13.82 8.90 2.40
C ARG A 443 -12.35 8.66 2.77
N HIS A 444 -11.97 8.88 4.03
CA HIS A 444 -10.58 8.68 4.49
C HIS A 444 -10.21 7.19 4.50
N VAL A 445 -11.15 6.33 4.88
CA VAL A 445 -10.96 4.87 4.79
C VAL A 445 -10.75 4.45 3.33
N THR A 446 -11.57 4.94 2.41
CA THR A 446 -11.45 4.65 0.97
C THR A 446 -10.08 5.05 0.43
N ILE A 447 -9.59 6.23 0.81
CA ILE A 447 -8.24 6.72 0.45
C ILE A 447 -7.16 5.78 0.98
N ALA A 448 -7.22 5.48 2.27
CA ALA A 448 -6.22 4.63 2.92
C ALA A 448 -6.19 3.21 2.32
N THR A 449 -7.37 2.64 2.04
CA THR A 449 -7.50 1.31 1.42
C THR A 449 -6.94 1.30 -0.01
N ALA A 450 -7.17 2.36 -0.79
CA ALA A 450 -6.56 2.50 -2.12
C ALA A 450 -5.02 2.58 -2.04
N MET A 451 -4.47 3.32 -1.05
CA MET A 451 -3.03 3.39 -0.81
C MET A 451 -2.45 2.04 -0.35
N MET A 452 -3.17 1.30 0.51
CA MET A 452 -2.78 -0.05 0.91
C MET A 452 -2.66 -0.98 -0.28
N SER A 453 -3.61 -0.93 -1.22
CA SER A 453 -3.63 -1.80 -2.40
C SER A 453 -2.41 -1.58 -3.31
N SER A 454 -1.99 -0.34 -3.50
CA SER A 454 -0.90 0.02 -4.42
C SER A 454 0.49 0.06 -3.79
N SER A 455 0.58 0.26 -2.48
CA SER A 455 1.85 0.60 -1.81
C SER A 455 2.03 -0.02 -0.42
N GLY A 456 1.11 -0.88 0.03
CA GLY A 456 1.07 -1.34 1.42
C GLY A 456 2.10 -2.41 1.78
N LEU A 457 2.63 -3.16 0.80
CA LEU A 457 3.63 -4.22 0.99
C LEU A 457 4.97 -3.87 0.34
N TYR A 458 5.38 -2.62 0.45
CA TYR A 458 6.67 -2.14 -0.07
C TYR A 458 6.79 -2.37 -1.60
N ASP A 459 7.95 -2.82 -2.06
CA ASP A 459 8.21 -3.19 -3.46
C ASP A 459 7.58 -4.54 -3.88
N GLU A 460 6.81 -5.19 -2.98
CA GLU A 460 6.04 -6.42 -3.25
C GLU A 460 4.52 -6.16 -3.41
N SER A 461 4.10 -4.88 -3.32
CA SER A 461 2.67 -4.51 -3.39
C SER A 461 1.98 -4.96 -4.67
N GLY A 462 2.66 -4.84 -5.82
CA GLY A 462 2.13 -5.29 -7.11
C GLY A 462 1.94 -6.81 -7.18
N GLU A 463 2.93 -7.57 -6.72
CA GLU A 463 2.89 -9.04 -6.63
C GLU A 463 1.76 -9.50 -5.70
N PHE A 464 1.61 -8.83 -4.56
CA PHE A 464 0.55 -9.14 -3.60
C PHE A 464 -0.84 -8.80 -4.14
N ALA A 465 -1.01 -7.66 -4.81
CA ALA A 465 -2.26 -7.30 -5.48
C ALA A 465 -2.63 -8.34 -6.55
N TYR A 466 -1.64 -8.83 -7.30
CA TYR A 466 -1.82 -9.87 -8.31
C TYR A 466 -2.25 -11.22 -7.73
N LYS A 467 -1.60 -11.68 -6.64
CA LYS A 467 -1.85 -13.02 -6.06
C LYS A 467 -3.01 -13.05 -5.08
N VAL A 468 -3.18 -11.98 -4.31
CA VAL A 468 -4.09 -11.91 -3.17
C VAL A 468 -5.26 -10.98 -3.44
N GLY A 469 -5.01 -9.78 -3.96
CA GLY A 469 -6.04 -8.80 -4.29
C GLY A 469 -6.80 -8.25 -3.08
N ILE A 470 -6.25 -8.33 -1.88
CA ILE A 470 -6.79 -7.73 -0.65
C ILE A 470 -5.93 -6.53 -0.28
N PRO A 471 -6.46 -5.31 -0.25
CA PRO A 471 -5.72 -4.15 0.24
C PRO A 471 -5.12 -4.41 1.61
N SER A 472 -3.79 -4.35 1.71
CA SER A 472 -3.09 -4.75 2.94
C SER A 472 -1.91 -3.85 3.26
N LYS A 473 -1.50 -3.81 4.53
CA LYS A 473 -0.29 -3.13 5.00
C LYS A 473 0.52 -4.03 5.91
N SER A 474 1.80 -4.17 5.62
CA SER A 474 2.73 -4.97 6.43
C SER A 474 3.62 -4.11 7.32
N GLY A 475 4.12 -4.71 8.39
CA GLY A 475 5.16 -4.19 9.27
C GLY A 475 6.28 -5.21 9.45
N VAL A 476 7.51 -4.73 9.55
CA VAL A 476 8.70 -5.59 9.69
C VAL A 476 8.77 -6.39 10.99
N SER A 477 7.87 -6.14 11.93
CA SER A 477 7.63 -6.99 13.10
C SER A 477 6.99 -8.34 12.76
N GLY A 478 6.44 -8.46 11.55
CA GLY A 478 5.75 -9.66 11.09
C GLY A 478 4.21 -9.56 11.09
N GLY A 479 3.66 -8.40 11.45
CA GLY A 479 2.23 -8.12 11.34
C GLY A 479 1.82 -7.77 9.91
N ILE A 480 0.62 -8.19 9.48
CA ILE A 480 -0.05 -7.73 8.25
C ILE A 480 -1.52 -7.45 8.58
N ILE A 481 -1.99 -6.26 8.25
CA ILE A 481 -3.41 -5.88 8.27
C ILE A 481 -3.97 -5.90 6.84
N GLY A 482 -5.14 -6.51 6.64
CA GLY A 482 -5.87 -6.53 5.37
C GLY A 482 -7.32 -6.10 5.53
N VAL A 483 -7.85 -5.44 4.53
CA VAL A 483 -9.21 -4.91 4.52
C VAL A 483 -9.96 -5.44 3.31
N VAL A 484 -11.04 -6.17 3.54
CA VAL A 484 -12.01 -6.55 2.51
C VAL A 484 -13.22 -5.64 2.66
N PRO A 485 -13.35 -4.60 1.83
CA PRO A 485 -14.37 -3.56 2.00
C PRO A 485 -15.78 -4.14 2.11
N GLY A 486 -16.54 -3.68 3.11
CA GLY A 486 -17.91 -4.12 3.38
C GLY A 486 -18.06 -5.52 3.96
N LYS A 487 -16.94 -6.26 4.17
CA LYS A 487 -16.98 -7.68 4.54
C LYS A 487 -16.27 -7.97 5.86
N MET A 488 -14.93 -7.81 5.90
CA MET A 488 -14.13 -8.17 7.06
C MET A 488 -12.77 -7.46 7.09
N GLY A 489 -12.22 -7.35 8.28
CA GLY A 489 -10.82 -7.08 8.51
C GLY A 489 -10.06 -8.36 8.82
N ILE A 490 -8.82 -8.47 8.36
CA ILE A 490 -7.95 -9.62 8.56
C ILE A 490 -6.64 -9.14 9.15
N ALA A 491 -6.13 -9.82 10.17
CA ALA A 491 -4.81 -9.61 10.70
C ALA A 491 -4.06 -10.91 10.81
N THR A 492 -2.78 -10.90 10.46
CA THR A 492 -1.87 -12.02 10.67
C THR A 492 -0.61 -11.58 11.39
N TYR A 493 -0.02 -12.49 12.15
CA TYR A 493 1.28 -12.30 12.76
C TYR A 493 2.18 -13.51 12.51
N GLY A 494 3.40 -13.26 12.10
CA GLY A 494 4.46 -14.24 11.98
C GLY A 494 5.78 -13.49 11.79
N PRO A 495 6.69 -13.49 12.80
CA PRO A 495 7.84 -12.58 12.86
C PRO A 495 8.91 -12.86 11.80
N VAL A 496 8.90 -14.04 11.18
CA VAL A 496 9.82 -14.36 10.09
C VAL A 496 9.41 -13.56 8.84
N VAL A 497 10.30 -12.68 8.39
CA VAL A 497 10.08 -11.82 7.23
C VAL A 497 10.95 -12.22 6.05
N ASN A 498 10.44 -11.96 4.83
CA ASN A 498 11.19 -12.16 3.59
C ASN A 498 12.21 -11.03 3.36
N GLY A 499 13.02 -11.12 2.30
CA GLY A 499 14.04 -10.12 1.96
C GLY A 499 13.51 -8.71 1.70
N LYS A 500 12.18 -8.54 1.59
CA LYS A 500 11.50 -7.25 1.41
C LYS A 500 10.83 -6.74 2.69
N GLY A 501 10.93 -7.48 3.80
CA GLY A 501 10.41 -7.10 5.11
C GLY A 501 8.95 -7.50 5.36
N ASN A 502 8.35 -8.34 4.51
CA ASN A 502 6.98 -8.82 4.68
C ASN A 502 6.95 -10.18 5.39
N SER A 503 5.98 -10.40 6.29
CA SER A 503 5.79 -11.68 6.98
C SER A 503 5.58 -12.82 5.98
N PHE A 504 6.49 -13.79 5.97
CA PHE A 504 6.40 -14.93 5.07
C PHE A 504 5.12 -15.75 5.30
N ARG A 505 4.85 -16.13 6.55
CA ARG A 505 3.64 -16.90 6.90
C ARG A 505 2.37 -16.08 6.73
N GLY A 506 2.42 -14.80 7.11
CA GLY A 506 1.29 -13.89 6.94
C GLY A 506 0.87 -13.77 5.48
N MET A 507 1.82 -13.59 4.57
CA MET A 507 1.52 -13.51 3.13
C MET A 507 0.89 -14.81 2.61
N LYS A 508 1.39 -15.99 3.05
CA LYS A 508 0.82 -17.28 2.66
C LYS A 508 -0.59 -17.50 3.19
N MET A 509 -0.88 -17.04 4.41
CA MET A 509 -2.25 -17.08 4.95
C MET A 509 -3.19 -16.19 4.13
N PHE A 510 -2.78 -14.98 3.77
CA PHE A 510 -3.57 -14.11 2.90
C PHE A 510 -3.81 -14.71 1.50
N GLU A 511 -2.79 -15.34 0.90
CA GLU A 511 -2.91 -16.02 -0.39
C GLU A 511 -3.94 -17.16 -0.33
N GLU A 512 -3.88 -17.98 0.71
CA GLU A 512 -4.82 -19.12 0.89
C GLU A 512 -6.25 -18.63 1.14
N ILE A 513 -6.45 -17.65 2.04
CA ILE A 513 -7.77 -17.06 2.32
C ILE A 513 -8.37 -16.45 1.05
N SER A 514 -7.60 -15.64 0.34
CA SER A 514 -8.09 -14.98 -0.87
C SER A 514 -8.50 -15.99 -1.94
N LYS A 515 -7.70 -17.06 -2.13
CA LYS A 515 -7.97 -18.11 -3.11
C LYS A 515 -9.19 -18.94 -2.73
N THR A 516 -9.28 -19.36 -1.47
CA THR A 516 -10.36 -20.25 -1.00
C THR A 516 -11.71 -19.54 -1.01
N GLU A 517 -11.77 -18.28 -0.60
CA GLU A 517 -13.03 -17.53 -0.42
C GLU A 517 -13.32 -16.54 -1.56
N GLY A 518 -12.42 -16.42 -2.53
CA GLY A 518 -12.60 -15.47 -3.62
C GLY A 518 -12.69 -14.02 -3.10
N LEU A 519 -11.78 -13.63 -2.20
CA LEU A 519 -11.79 -12.32 -1.53
C LEU A 519 -11.04 -11.23 -2.30
N SER A 520 -10.41 -11.55 -3.41
CA SER A 520 -9.83 -10.52 -4.27
C SER A 520 -10.91 -9.50 -4.66
N ILE A 521 -10.58 -8.24 -4.52
CA ILE A 521 -11.47 -7.14 -4.93
C ILE A 521 -11.43 -6.88 -6.44
N PHE A 522 -10.61 -7.65 -7.18
CA PHE A 522 -10.40 -7.52 -8.62
C PHE A 522 -11.13 -8.56 -9.48
#